data_ff1f688675c0e5d12ba1901c4b938862
#
_entry.id   ff1f688675c0e5d12ba1901c4b938862
#
_cell.length_a   1.000
_cell.length_b   1.000
_cell.length_c   1.000
_cell.angle_alpha   90.00
_cell.angle_beta   90.00
_cell.angle_gamma   90.00
#
_symmetry.space_group_name_H-M   'P 1'
#
loop_
_entity.id
_entity.type
_entity.pdbx_description
1 polymer ?
#
loop_
_entity_poly.entity_id
_entity_poly.type
_entity_poly.pdbx_seq_one_letter_code
_entity_poly.pdbx_strand_id
1 'polypeptide(L)'
;MKLSDTEYRSFTGIDEFFLWFDDHQAHDVSRFLINTLDCLPLSGMLKIEEDSNQLVVFFNGAVNREKYTFEAYQRWSWMVKLPYNVLILADGTLSEGEFSLGWGVGRPDSWFFETAGSFLQDFMKKSGFEESQTILYGSSAGGFQAFQCAIQMKECTVIMENPQTNVFRYYDHHVSPLLNSIHFGPDEDQIMAEYGIRFDLLESAKHSEFVPRTLYVQNINDSFHYKNHLKPFQTGIGEMKYGLDRIEYDLYEGEKTHSPQGFSFLDSLLKRTYSFINEP
;
A
#
# COMPACT_ATOMS: atom_id res chain seq x y z
N MET A 1 -5.21 -23.50 6.11
CA MET A 1 -4.07 -23.27 5.20
C MET A 1 -2.94 -22.66 6.01
N LYS A 2 -1.71 -23.13 5.84
CA LYS A 2 -0.49 -22.49 6.38
C LYS A 2 0.21 -21.76 5.25
N LEU A 3 0.95 -20.72 5.55
CA LEU A 3 1.71 -20.00 4.53
C LEU A 3 2.71 -20.91 3.77
N SER A 4 3.28 -21.89 4.47
CA SER A 4 4.16 -22.93 3.89
C SER A 4 3.48 -23.81 2.85
N ASP A 5 2.16 -23.88 2.84
CA ASP A 5 1.39 -24.81 1.99
C ASP A 5 0.96 -24.10 0.68
N THR A 6 1.27 -22.79 0.52
CA THR A 6 0.96 -22.03 -0.69
C THR A 6 2.06 -22.24 -1.74
N GLU A 7 1.67 -22.28 -3.01
CA GLU A 7 2.64 -22.30 -4.11
C GLU A 7 3.55 -21.06 -4.02
N TYR A 8 4.84 -21.23 -4.29
CA TYR A 8 5.81 -20.13 -4.35
C TYR A 8 6.59 -20.21 -5.65
N ARG A 9 6.63 -19.11 -6.38
CA ARG A 9 7.37 -18.96 -7.63
C ARG A 9 8.27 -17.75 -7.61
N SER A 10 9.46 -17.88 -8.18
CA SER A 10 10.38 -16.78 -8.39
C SER A 10 10.64 -16.57 -9.88
N PHE A 11 10.62 -15.32 -10.30
CA PHE A 11 10.78 -14.89 -11.69
C PHE A 11 11.94 -13.91 -11.82
N THR A 12 12.57 -13.87 -12.97
CA THR A 12 13.67 -12.96 -13.30
C THR A 12 13.21 -11.67 -13.98
N GLY A 13 11.91 -11.55 -14.24
CA GLY A 13 11.29 -10.37 -14.82
C GLY A 13 9.76 -10.44 -14.81
N ILE A 14 9.13 -9.30 -15.04
CA ILE A 14 7.67 -9.15 -15.04
C ILE A 14 7.02 -9.96 -16.17
N ASP A 15 7.66 -10.04 -17.34
CA ASP A 15 7.14 -10.83 -18.48
C ASP A 15 7.06 -12.33 -18.15
N GLU A 16 8.06 -12.86 -17.44
CA GLU A 16 8.07 -14.26 -17.02
C GLU A 16 6.94 -14.55 -16.03
N PHE A 17 6.69 -13.62 -15.10
CA PHE A 17 5.52 -13.70 -14.21
C PHE A 17 4.21 -13.76 -14.98
N PHE A 18 4.02 -12.90 -15.98
CA PHE A 18 2.79 -12.86 -16.76
C PHE A 18 2.59 -14.10 -17.64
N LEU A 19 3.65 -14.68 -18.19
CA LEU A 19 3.56 -15.95 -18.89
C LEU A 19 3.09 -17.08 -17.97
N TRP A 20 3.62 -17.13 -16.75
CA TRP A 20 3.15 -18.08 -15.76
C TRP A 20 1.71 -17.81 -15.34
N PHE A 21 1.33 -16.55 -15.15
CA PHE A 21 -0.02 -16.16 -14.74
C PHE A 21 -1.06 -16.51 -15.81
N ASP A 22 -0.78 -16.33 -17.08
CA ASP A 22 -1.67 -16.66 -18.20
C ASP A 22 -1.90 -18.18 -18.33
N ASP A 23 -0.91 -19.01 -18.01
CA ASP A 23 -1.02 -20.48 -18.01
C ASP A 23 -1.68 -21.03 -16.74
N HIS A 24 -1.66 -20.28 -15.67
CA HIS A 24 -2.19 -20.65 -14.36
C HIS A 24 -3.55 -19.98 -14.14
N GLN A 25 -4.63 -20.74 -14.31
CA GLN A 25 -5.90 -20.36 -13.72
C GLN A 25 -5.76 -20.54 -12.20
N ALA A 26 -5.41 -19.46 -11.52
CA ALA A 26 -5.08 -19.49 -10.10
C ALA A 26 -6.37 -19.61 -9.28
N HIS A 27 -6.81 -20.85 -9.04
CA HIS A 27 -7.87 -21.16 -8.08
C HIS A 27 -7.35 -21.22 -6.64
N ASP A 28 -6.02 -21.28 -6.49
CA ASP A 28 -5.34 -21.38 -5.20
C ASP A 28 -4.52 -20.14 -4.87
N VAL A 29 -4.28 -19.94 -3.57
CA VAL A 29 -3.43 -18.86 -3.10
C VAL A 29 -1.98 -19.14 -3.49
N SER A 30 -1.39 -18.25 -4.29
CA SER A 30 -0.01 -18.35 -4.75
C SER A 30 0.83 -17.19 -4.24
N ARG A 31 2.12 -17.43 -3.99
CA ARG A 31 3.12 -16.42 -3.65
C ARG A 31 4.11 -16.28 -4.79
N PHE A 32 4.55 -15.05 -5.03
CA PHE A 32 5.54 -14.78 -6.06
C PHE A 32 6.61 -13.79 -5.62
N LEU A 33 7.78 -13.92 -6.24
CA LEU A 33 8.87 -12.97 -6.18
C LEU A 33 9.33 -12.68 -7.61
N ILE A 34 9.34 -11.41 -7.99
CA ILE A 34 9.88 -10.96 -9.27
C ILE A 34 11.14 -10.16 -8.97
N ASN A 35 12.28 -10.70 -9.37
CA ASN A 35 13.58 -10.03 -9.29
C ASN A 35 13.84 -9.32 -10.62
N THR A 36 13.91 -7.99 -10.58
CA THR A 36 14.32 -7.19 -11.73
C THR A 36 15.75 -6.70 -11.52
N LEU A 37 16.56 -6.66 -12.56
CA LEU A 37 18.00 -6.34 -12.43
C LEU A 37 18.24 -4.91 -11.93
N ASP A 38 17.39 -3.96 -12.31
CA ASP A 38 17.59 -2.53 -12.10
C ASP A 38 16.57 -1.89 -11.13
N CYS A 39 15.58 -2.66 -10.66
CA CYS A 39 14.51 -2.17 -9.80
C CYS A 39 14.46 -2.94 -8.48
N LEU A 40 13.71 -2.40 -7.52
CA LEU A 40 13.41 -3.12 -6.29
C LEU A 40 12.55 -4.35 -6.58
N PRO A 41 12.73 -5.47 -5.83
CA PRO A 41 11.96 -6.68 -6.06
C PRO A 41 10.48 -6.44 -5.79
N LEU A 42 9.63 -7.05 -6.62
CA LEU A 42 8.20 -7.16 -6.39
C LEU A 42 7.89 -8.52 -5.78
N SER A 43 7.36 -8.54 -4.59
CA SER A 43 6.90 -9.77 -3.97
C SER A 43 5.45 -9.66 -3.56
N GLY A 44 4.68 -10.70 -3.79
CA GLY A 44 3.26 -10.67 -3.49
C GLY A 44 2.65 -12.04 -3.20
N MET A 45 1.40 -11.97 -2.78
CA MET A 45 0.54 -13.11 -2.56
C MET A 45 -0.80 -12.86 -3.25
N LEU A 46 -1.23 -13.77 -4.10
CA LEU A 46 -2.39 -13.63 -4.98
C LEU A 46 -3.44 -14.70 -4.68
N LYS A 47 -4.71 -14.28 -4.66
CA LYS A 47 -5.90 -15.14 -4.70
C LYS A 47 -6.82 -14.61 -5.78
N ILE A 48 -7.23 -15.48 -6.69
CA ILE A 48 -8.26 -15.19 -7.70
C ILE A 48 -9.58 -15.82 -7.27
N GLU A 49 -10.65 -15.06 -7.38
CA GLU A 49 -12.03 -15.46 -7.11
C GLU A 49 -12.81 -15.37 -8.42
N GLU A 50 -13.21 -16.51 -9.01
CA GLU A 50 -13.78 -16.58 -10.36
C GLU A 50 -15.07 -15.75 -10.53
N ASP A 51 -15.89 -15.70 -9.49
CA ASP A 51 -17.19 -15.05 -9.53
C ASP A 51 -17.12 -13.54 -9.17
N SER A 52 -15.92 -12.96 -9.08
CA SER A 52 -15.74 -11.56 -8.68
C SER A 52 -14.90 -10.79 -9.70
N ASN A 53 -15.38 -9.60 -10.08
CA ASN A 53 -14.60 -8.60 -10.82
C ASN A 53 -13.95 -7.55 -9.91
N GLN A 54 -14.11 -7.68 -8.58
CA GLN A 54 -13.59 -6.77 -7.57
C GLN A 54 -12.20 -7.22 -7.13
N LEU A 55 -11.27 -6.28 -7.03
CA LEU A 55 -9.91 -6.51 -6.58
C LEU A 55 -9.59 -5.70 -5.32
N VAL A 56 -9.00 -6.34 -4.33
CA VAL A 56 -8.43 -5.65 -3.16
C VAL A 56 -6.92 -5.85 -3.16
N VAL A 57 -6.17 -4.77 -3.19
CA VAL A 57 -4.71 -4.78 -3.05
C VAL A 57 -4.34 -4.35 -1.64
N PHE A 58 -3.65 -5.21 -0.90
CA PHE A 58 -3.18 -4.94 0.45
C PHE A 58 -1.72 -4.50 0.45
N PHE A 59 -1.42 -3.45 1.22
CA PHE A 59 -0.07 -3.01 1.51
C PHE A 59 0.28 -3.22 2.98
N ASN A 60 1.54 -3.56 3.24
CA ASN A 60 2.01 -3.89 4.58
C ASN A 60 2.32 -2.63 5.41
N GLY A 61 2.00 -2.69 6.71
CA GLY A 61 2.58 -1.81 7.72
C GLY A 61 3.96 -2.31 8.18
N ALA A 62 4.33 -2.02 9.44
CA ALA A 62 5.61 -2.45 10.00
C ALA A 62 5.78 -3.97 9.98
N VAL A 63 6.95 -4.42 9.53
CA VAL A 63 7.33 -5.84 9.45
C VAL A 63 8.27 -6.19 10.61
N ASN A 64 7.96 -7.25 11.34
CA ASN A 64 8.86 -7.81 12.35
C ASN A 64 10.01 -8.55 11.66
N ARG A 65 11.19 -7.91 11.56
CA ARG A 65 12.37 -8.42 10.86
C ARG A 65 13.07 -9.57 11.57
N GLU A 66 12.79 -9.82 12.83
CA GLU A 66 13.27 -11.01 13.54
C GLU A 66 12.56 -12.29 13.07
N LYS A 67 11.35 -12.15 12.53
CA LYS A 67 10.51 -13.28 12.13
C LYS A 67 10.34 -13.42 10.62
N TYR A 68 10.44 -12.32 9.89
CA TYR A 68 10.13 -12.26 8.46
C TYR A 68 11.23 -11.54 7.70
N THR A 69 11.49 -12.00 6.50
CA THR A 69 12.22 -11.24 5.48
C THR A 69 11.37 -10.06 5.00
N PHE A 70 11.80 -9.35 3.95
CA PHE A 70 10.94 -8.34 3.32
C PHE A 70 9.66 -8.95 2.71
N GLU A 71 9.66 -10.24 2.36
CA GLU A 71 8.52 -10.99 1.84
C GLU A 71 7.50 -11.32 2.95
N ALA A 72 7.07 -10.32 3.69
CA ALA A 72 6.01 -10.45 4.67
C ALA A 72 4.66 -10.17 4.00
N TYR A 73 3.65 -10.97 4.29
CA TYR A 73 2.32 -10.82 3.74
C TYR A 73 1.31 -10.66 4.89
N GLN A 74 1.18 -9.42 5.34
CA GLN A 74 0.24 -9.14 6.43
C GLN A 74 -1.19 -9.41 5.96
N ARG A 75 -2.03 -9.90 6.89
CA ARG A 75 -3.44 -10.24 6.61
C ARG A 75 -3.65 -11.38 5.60
N TRP A 76 -2.62 -12.15 5.23
CA TRP A 76 -2.78 -13.28 4.32
C TRP A 76 -3.87 -14.27 4.79
N SER A 77 -4.05 -14.47 6.10
CA SER A 77 -5.11 -15.31 6.66
C SER A 77 -6.52 -14.70 6.52
N TRP A 78 -6.62 -13.41 6.18
CA TRP A 78 -7.88 -12.73 5.91
C TRP A 78 -8.28 -12.86 4.44
N MET A 79 -7.32 -12.88 3.52
CA MET A 79 -7.59 -12.96 2.09
C MET A 79 -8.44 -14.15 1.71
N VAL A 80 -8.23 -15.31 2.35
CA VAL A 80 -9.01 -16.54 2.11
C VAL A 80 -10.48 -16.46 2.56
N LYS A 81 -10.82 -15.45 3.36
CA LYS A 81 -12.19 -15.23 3.87
C LYS A 81 -12.94 -14.18 3.07
N LEU A 82 -12.26 -13.42 2.23
CA LEU A 82 -12.84 -12.36 1.44
C LEU A 82 -13.42 -12.94 0.13
N PRO A 83 -14.62 -12.50 -0.29
CA PRO A 83 -15.25 -12.93 -1.56
C PRO A 83 -14.75 -12.11 -2.76
N TYR A 84 -13.51 -11.64 -2.71
CA TYR A 84 -12.87 -10.77 -3.70
C TYR A 84 -11.58 -11.38 -4.22
N ASN A 85 -11.15 -10.93 -5.39
CA ASN A 85 -9.75 -11.10 -5.79
C ASN A 85 -8.86 -10.32 -4.82
N VAL A 86 -7.77 -10.91 -4.40
CA VAL A 86 -6.88 -10.27 -3.42
C VAL A 86 -5.44 -10.40 -3.87
N LEU A 87 -4.76 -9.27 -3.90
CA LEU A 87 -3.31 -9.19 -4.07
C LEU A 87 -2.71 -8.53 -2.82
N ILE A 88 -1.75 -9.18 -2.18
CA ILE A 88 -0.94 -8.57 -1.12
C ILE A 88 0.41 -8.24 -1.73
N LEU A 89 0.83 -6.99 -1.67
CA LEU A 89 2.17 -6.56 -2.09
C LEU A 89 3.05 -6.30 -0.87
N ALA A 90 4.22 -6.91 -0.85
CA ALA A 90 5.27 -6.60 0.10
C ALA A 90 5.96 -5.29 -0.29
N ASP A 91 6.45 -4.56 0.70
CA ASP A 91 7.24 -3.35 0.47
C ASP A 91 8.66 -3.71 0.01
N GLY A 92 8.93 -3.55 -1.29
CA GLY A 92 10.23 -3.87 -1.88
C GLY A 92 11.38 -3.06 -1.30
N THR A 93 11.13 -1.86 -0.72
CA THR A 93 12.15 -1.07 -0.04
C THR A 93 12.81 -1.84 1.12
N LEU A 94 12.06 -2.75 1.76
CA LEU A 94 12.57 -3.56 2.87
C LEU A 94 13.64 -4.58 2.43
N SER A 95 13.84 -4.82 1.13
CA SER A 95 14.94 -5.65 0.64
C SER A 95 16.32 -4.99 0.83
N GLU A 96 16.35 -3.67 1.02
CA GLU A 96 17.58 -2.88 1.13
C GLU A 96 18.20 -2.86 2.53
N GLY A 97 17.55 -3.47 3.54
CA GLY A 97 18.11 -3.52 4.90
C GLY A 97 17.21 -4.19 5.92
N GLU A 98 17.64 -4.16 7.18
CA GLU A 98 16.95 -4.81 8.29
C GLU A 98 15.97 -3.89 9.05
N PHE A 99 15.63 -2.73 8.49
CA PHE A 99 14.61 -1.84 9.05
C PHE A 99 13.19 -2.41 8.86
N SER A 100 12.27 -1.99 9.71
CA SER A 100 10.91 -2.57 9.78
C SER A 100 9.86 -1.84 8.93
N LEU A 101 10.17 -0.64 8.45
CA LEU A 101 9.28 0.25 7.70
C LEU A 101 10.03 0.84 6.51
N GLY A 102 9.49 0.66 5.31
CA GLY A 102 10.06 1.18 4.08
C GLY A 102 9.19 2.22 3.38
N TRP A 103 7.89 2.27 3.68
CA TRP A 103 6.90 3.16 3.05
C TRP A 103 6.89 3.15 1.52
N GLY A 104 7.58 2.20 0.89
CA GLY A 104 7.74 2.15 -0.56
C GLY A 104 8.59 3.30 -1.14
N VAL A 105 9.41 3.98 -0.32
CA VAL A 105 10.22 5.13 -0.78
C VAL A 105 11.30 4.74 -1.78
N GLY A 106 11.74 3.48 -1.76
CA GLY A 106 12.75 2.97 -2.68
C GLY A 106 14.17 3.41 -2.35
N ARG A 107 15.02 3.48 -3.38
CA ARG A 107 16.36 4.04 -3.38
C ARG A 107 16.39 5.36 -4.17
N PRO A 108 17.42 6.20 -4.06
CA PRO A 108 17.53 7.42 -4.86
C PRO A 108 17.34 7.19 -6.36
N ASP A 109 17.89 6.10 -6.89
CA ASP A 109 17.85 5.70 -8.30
C ASP A 109 16.68 4.80 -8.71
N SER A 110 15.85 4.35 -7.74
CA SER A 110 14.75 3.42 -8.01
C SER A 110 13.59 3.61 -7.02
N TRP A 111 12.53 4.27 -7.47
CA TRP A 111 11.33 4.41 -6.64
C TRP A 111 10.43 3.17 -6.76
N PHE A 112 10.09 2.57 -5.63
CA PHE A 112 9.30 1.33 -5.60
C PHE A 112 7.96 1.46 -6.35
N PHE A 113 7.27 2.60 -6.24
CA PHE A 113 5.96 2.75 -6.86
C PHE A 113 5.99 2.98 -8.38
N GLU A 114 7.12 3.35 -8.97
CA GLU A 114 7.25 3.31 -10.43
C GLU A 114 7.11 1.87 -10.95
N THR A 115 7.79 0.94 -10.29
CA THR A 115 7.72 -0.49 -10.66
C THR A 115 6.40 -1.13 -10.23
N ALA A 116 5.98 -0.92 -8.98
CA ALA A 116 4.76 -1.52 -8.44
C ALA A 116 3.50 -0.98 -9.12
N GLY A 117 3.45 0.32 -9.44
CA GLY A 117 2.34 0.93 -10.17
C GLY A 117 2.21 0.37 -11.59
N SER A 118 3.32 0.32 -12.35
CA SER A 118 3.33 -0.27 -13.69
C SER A 118 2.93 -1.75 -13.67
N PHE A 119 3.47 -2.51 -12.71
CA PHE A 119 3.08 -3.91 -12.52
C PHE A 119 1.58 -4.07 -12.26
N LEU A 120 0.99 -3.25 -11.38
CA LEU A 120 -0.44 -3.32 -11.06
C LEU A 120 -1.31 -2.94 -12.27
N GLN A 121 -0.94 -1.91 -13.04
CA GLN A 121 -1.64 -1.54 -14.26
C GLN A 121 -1.64 -2.69 -15.27
N ASP A 122 -0.48 -3.30 -15.51
CA ASP A 122 -0.36 -4.46 -16.42
C ASP A 122 -1.11 -5.68 -15.88
N PHE A 123 -1.03 -5.94 -14.57
CA PHE A 123 -1.76 -7.03 -13.90
C PHE A 123 -3.27 -6.87 -14.09
N MET A 124 -3.83 -5.70 -13.79
CA MET A 124 -5.27 -5.45 -13.96
C MET A 124 -5.70 -5.55 -15.41
N LYS A 125 -4.94 -4.97 -16.33
CA LYS A 125 -5.22 -5.05 -17.77
C LYS A 125 -5.26 -6.50 -18.27
N LYS A 126 -4.28 -7.33 -17.86
CA LYS A 126 -4.21 -8.75 -18.25
C LYS A 126 -5.29 -9.60 -17.61
N SER A 127 -5.62 -9.31 -16.36
CA SER A 127 -6.66 -10.03 -15.60
C SER A 127 -8.08 -9.55 -15.88
N GLY A 128 -8.25 -8.45 -16.64
CA GLY A 128 -9.57 -7.85 -16.89
C GLY A 128 -10.16 -7.11 -15.69
N PHE A 129 -9.36 -6.77 -14.69
CA PHE A 129 -9.81 -5.95 -13.56
C PHE A 129 -9.81 -4.47 -13.93
N GLU A 130 -10.85 -3.77 -13.52
CA GLU A 130 -10.97 -2.32 -13.72
C GLU A 130 -10.44 -1.57 -12.49
N GLU A 131 -9.72 -0.46 -12.72
CA GLU A 131 -9.26 0.40 -11.62
C GLU A 131 -10.44 0.89 -10.76
N SER A 132 -11.56 1.24 -11.39
CA SER A 132 -12.79 1.68 -10.72
C SER A 132 -13.41 0.63 -9.78
N GLN A 133 -13.11 -0.66 -9.99
CA GLN A 133 -13.54 -1.78 -9.16
C GLN A 133 -12.40 -2.27 -8.22
N THR A 134 -11.32 -1.50 -8.10
CA THR A 134 -10.15 -1.86 -7.29
C THR A 134 -10.04 -1.00 -6.04
N ILE A 135 -9.90 -1.65 -4.89
CA ILE A 135 -9.62 -1.00 -3.61
C ILE A 135 -8.15 -1.25 -3.22
N LEU A 136 -7.43 -0.18 -2.95
CA LEU A 136 -6.07 -0.20 -2.39
C LEU A 136 -6.17 0.02 -0.87
N TYR A 137 -5.82 -0.98 -0.08
CA TYR A 137 -5.97 -0.93 1.37
C TYR A 137 -4.62 -1.03 2.09
N GLY A 138 -4.46 -0.24 3.12
CA GLY A 138 -3.37 -0.39 4.07
C GLY A 138 -3.61 0.30 5.40
N SER A 139 -2.94 -0.18 6.45
CA SER A 139 -2.88 0.50 7.73
C SER A 139 -1.47 1.00 8.01
N SER A 140 -1.34 2.10 8.77
CA SER A 140 -0.03 2.65 9.12
C SER A 140 0.78 3.01 7.84
N ALA A 141 2.02 2.52 7.71
CA ALA A 141 2.81 2.66 6.49
C ALA A 141 2.13 2.04 5.25
N GLY A 142 1.31 1.00 5.43
CA GLY A 142 0.54 0.43 4.33
C GLY A 142 -0.49 1.40 3.76
N GLY A 143 -1.10 2.26 4.60
CA GLY A 143 -2.01 3.31 4.15
C GLY A 143 -1.29 4.38 3.32
N PHE A 144 -0.07 4.74 3.72
CA PHE A 144 0.82 5.59 2.93
C PHE A 144 1.08 4.99 1.54
N GLN A 145 1.46 3.70 1.51
CA GLN A 145 1.74 2.98 0.27
C GLN A 145 0.51 2.88 -0.64
N ALA A 146 -0.67 2.60 -0.08
CA ALA A 146 -1.91 2.53 -0.83
C ALA A 146 -2.22 3.86 -1.54
N PHE A 147 -2.05 4.99 -0.84
CA PHE A 147 -2.25 6.32 -1.42
C PHE A 147 -1.23 6.64 -2.52
N GLN A 148 0.06 6.36 -2.28
CA GLN A 148 1.12 6.55 -3.28
C GLN A 148 0.85 5.74 -4.55
N CYS A 149 0.42 4.49 -4.40
CA CYS A 149 0.06 3.65 -5.52
C CYS A 149 -1.13 4.23 -6.30
N ALA A 150 -2.17 4.72 -5.61
CA ALA A 150 -3.36 5.30 -6.22
C ALA A 150 -3.08 6.59 -7.00
N ILE A 151 -2.04 7.34 -6.66
CA ILE A 151 -1.56 8.49 -7.46
C ILE A 151 -1.20 8.02 -8.88
N GLN A 152 -0.63 6.82 -9.03
CA GLN A 152 -0.28 6.24 -10.34
C GLN A 152 -1.51 5.70 -11.08
N MET A 153 -2.53 5.22 -10.35
CA MET A 153 -3.63 4.42 -10.85
C MET A 153 -4.94 5.20 -11.06
N LYS A 154 -4.97 6.46 -10.72
CA LYS A 154 -6.05 7.46 -10.94
C LYS A 154 -7.49 7.09 -10.53
N GLU A 155 -8.02 5.91 -10.86
CA GLU A 155 -9.42 5.55 -10.65
C GLU A 155 -9.67 4.58 -9.47
N CYS A 156 -8.62 4.01 -8.88
CA CYS A 156 -8.74 3.17 -7.69
C CYS A 156 -9.25 3.95 -6.48
N THR A 157 -9.96 3.24 -5.59
CA THR A 157 -10.36 3.78 -4.30
C THR A 157 -9.37 3.32 -3.22
N VAL A 158 -8.94 4.26 -2.36
CA VAL A 158 -8.01 4.00 -1.25
C VAL A 158 -8.77 3.87 0.06
N ILE A 159 -8.41 2.89 0.87
CA ILE A 159 -8.77 2.84 2.30
C ILE A 159 -7.46 2.89 3.09
N MET A 160 -7.25 3.99 3.84
CA MET A 160 -6.09 4.15 4.72
C MET A 160 -6.55 4.12 6.18
N GLU A 161 -6.10 3.11 6.93
CA GLU A 161 -6.44 2.97 8.35
C GLU A 161 -5.28 3.43 9.24
N ASN A 162 -5.50 4.46 10.06
CA ASN A 162 -4.49 5.06 10.95
C ASN A 162 -3.13 5.28 10.24
N PRO A 163 -3.10 5.93 9.07
CA PRO A 163 -1.90 5.98 8.24
C PRO A 163 -0.85 6.95 8.76
N GLN A 164 0.41 6.76 8.38
CA GLN A 164 1.34 7.85 8.25
C GLN A 164 1.05 8.58 6.93
N THR A 165 1.23 9.91 6.90
CA THR A 165 1.02 10.74 5.72
C THR A 165 2.27 11.51 5.30
N ASN A 166 3.28 11.50 6.17
CA ASN A 166 4.61 12.03 5.94
C ASN A 166 5.60 11.19 6.75
N VAL A 167 6.64 10.67 6.11
CA VAL A 167 7.62 9.77 6.71
C VAL A 167 8.39 10.46 7.83
N PHE A 168 8.83 11.71 7.64
CA PHE A 168 9.62 12.45 8.62
C PHE A 168 8.84 12.88 9.86
N ARG A 169 7.50 12.82 9.83
CA ARG A 169 6.66 13.04 11.01
C ARG A 169 6.45 11.80 11.85
N TYR A 170 7.05 10.69 11.46
CA TYR A 170 7.01 9.46 12.24
C TYR A 170 8.19 9.38 13.22
N TYR A 171 8.27 8.31 14.00
CA TYR A 171 9.30 8.15 15.02
C TYR A 171 10.70 7.98 14.42
N ASP A 172 11.66 8.76 14.89
CA ASP A 172 13.04 8.78 14.37
C ASP A 172 13.72 7.41 14.40
N HIS A 173 13.46 6.58 15.42
CA HIS A 173 14.01 5.23 15.51
C HIS A 173 13.52 4.27 14.40
N HIS A 174 12.51 4.65 13.60
CA HIS A 174 12.11 3.96 12.38
C HIS A 174 12.65 4.65 11.12
N VAL A 175 12.69 5.98 11.12
CA VAL A 175 13.11 6.77 9.95
C VAL A 175 14.63 6.73 9.76
N SER A 176 15.42 6.95 10.81
CA SER A 176 16.88 6.97 10.69
C SER A 176 17.48 5.65 10.18
N PRO A 177 17.07 4.45 10.63
CA PRO A 177 17.57 3.19 10.06
C PRO A 177 17.26 3.04 8.57
N LEU A 178 16.07 3.46 8.12
CA LEU A 178 15.70 3.48 6.71
C LEU A 178 16.69 4.36 5.92
N LEU A 179 16.79 5.66 6.27
CA LEU A 179 17.63 6.62 5.53
C LEU A 179 19.09 6.19 5.47
N ASN A 180 19.64 5.64 6.55
CA ASN A 180 20.99 5.13 6.60
C ASN A 180 21.21 3.94 5.66
N SER A 181 20.22 3.06 5.51
CA SER A 181 20.35 1.86 4.68
C SER A 181 20.18 2.15 3.20
N ILE A 182 19.32 3.10 2.82
CA ILE A 182 18.95 3.37 1.41
C ILE A 182 19.68 4.57 0.80
N HIS A 183 20.63 5.16 1.52
CA HIS A 183 21.57 6.17 1.01
C HIS A 183 20.96 7.50 0.51
N PHE A 184 19.81 7.91 1.02
CA PHE A 184 19.28 9.27 0.75
C PHE A 184 20.08 10.38 1.45
N GLY A 185 20.92 10.01 2.43
CA GLY A 185 21.64 10.96 3.27
C GLY A 185 20.84 11.38 4.53
N PRO A 186 21.45 12.17 5.40
CA PRO A 186 20.86 12.54 6.69
C PRO A 186 20.07 13.87 6.66
N ASP A 187 20.14 14.63 5.58
CA ASP A 187 19.56 15.98 5.48
C ASP A 187 18.11 15.90 4.98
N GLU A 188 17.16 16.11 5.90
CA GLU A 188 15.73 16.08 5.60
C GLU A 188 15.33 17.14 4.56
N ASP A 189 15.87 18.36 4.69
CA ASP A 189 15.52 19.46 3.76
C ASP A 189 15.98 19.13 2.33
N GLN A 190 17.16 18.55 2.18
CA GLN A 190 17.68 18.10 0.90
C GLN A 190 16.82 16.94 0.35
N ILE A 191 16.50 15.94 1.17
CA ILE A 191 15.66 14.81 0.76
C ILE A 191 14.28 15.31 0.31
N MET A 192 13.68 16.22 1.07
CA MET A 192 12.37 16.77 0.72
C MET A 192 12.42 17.61 -0.55
N ALA A 193 13.50 18.34 -0.81
CA ALA A 193 13.66 19.11 -2.03
C ALA A 193 13.81 18.24 -3.29
N GLU A 194 14.51 17.10 -3.19
CA GLU A 194 14.80 16.22 -4.32
C GLU A 194 13.76 15.09 -4.48
N TYR A 195 13.25 14.54 -3.36
CA TYR A 195 12.42 13.33 -3.33
C TYR A 195 11.12 13.50 -2.55
N GLY A 196 10.69 14.72 -2.24
CA GLY A 196 9.55 15.00 -1.36
C GLY A 196 8.28 14.20 -1.72
N ILE A 197 8.03 13.97 -3.02
CA ILE A 197 6.91 13.17 -3.50
C ILE A 197 6.92 11.70 -3.00
N ARG A 198 8.08 11.18 -2.60
CA ARG A 198 8.22 9.82 -2.07
C ARG A 198 8.02 9.76 -0.56
N PHE A 199 8.15 10.90 0.14
CA PHE A 199 8.17 10.98 1.61
C PHE A 199 6.94 11.69 2.21
N ASP A 200 6.17 12.43 1.40
CA ASP A 200 4.98 13.17 1.84
C ASP A 200 3.83 13.01 0.84
N LEU A 201 2.69 12.52 1.31
CA LEU A 201 1.49 12.34 0.48
C LEU A 201 0.93 13.67 -0.05
N LEU A 202 1.11 14.77 0.68
CA LEU A 202 0.69 16.11 0.21
C LEU A 202 1.55 16.58 -0.96
N GLU A 203 2.87 16.37 -0.88
CA GLU A 203 3.78 16.69 -1.99
C GLU A 203 3.48 15.81 -3.23
N SER A 204 3.17 14.54 -3.01
CA SER A 204 2.76 13.63 -4.07
C SER A 204 1.47 14.09 -4.76
N ALA A 205 0.45 14.46 -3.97
CA ALA A 205 -0.82 14.95 -4.49
C ALA A 205 -0.67 16.30 -5.21
N LYS A 206 0.16 17.21 -4.68
CA LYS A 206 0.46 18.49 -5.33
C LYS A 206 1.19 18.32 -6.66
N HIS A 207 2.21 17.47 -6.68
CA HIS A 207 3.01 17.21 -7.89
C HIS A 207 2.18 16.59 -9.01
N SER A 208 1.28 15.66 -8.66
CA SER A 208 0.41 14.99 -9.62
C SER A 208 -0.84 15.79 -10.00
N GLU A 209 -1.10 16.91 -9.33
CA GLU A 209 -2.35 17.69 -9.41
C GLU A 209 -3.60 16.80 -9.25
N PHE A 210 -3.46 15.76 -8.41
CA PHE A 210 -4.50 14.75 -8.24
C PHE A 210 -4.55 14.22 -6.80
N VAL A 211 -5.78 14.02 -6.29
CA VAL A 211 -6.06 13.37 -5.01
C VAL A 211 -6.86 12.11 -5.30
N PRO A 212 -6.39 10.91 -4.93
CA PRO A 212 -7.16 9.68 -5.09
C PRO A 212 -8.46 9.71 -4.28
N ARG A 213 -9.50 9.02 -4.76
CA ARG A 213 -10.69 8.77 -3.95
C ARG A 213 -10.27 7.98 -2.71
N THR A 214 -10.47 8.55 -1.53
CA THR A 214 -9.87 8.02 -0.30
C THR A 214 -10.87 7.98 0.85
N LEU A 215 -10.98 6.84 1.50
CA LEU A 215 -11.57 6.69 2.82
C LEU A 215 -10.44 6.71 3.85
N TYR A 216 -10.29 7.83 4.55
CA TYR A 216 -9.33 8.00 5.63
C TYR A 216 -9.96 7.60 6.96
N VAL A 217 -9.59 6.44 7.48
CA VAL A 217 -10.12 5.86 8.72
C VAL A 217 -9.15 6.13 9.85
N GLN A 218 -9.59 6.81 10.93
CA GLN A 218 -8.71 7.20 12.02
C GLN A 218 -9.30 6.93 13.39
N ASN A 219 -8.55 6.20 14.22
CA ASN A 219 -8.78 6.12 15.64
C ASN A 219 -8.42 7.44 16.33
N ILE A 220 -9.41 8.17 16.86
CA ILE A 220 -9.16 9.46 17.54
C ILE A 220 -8.40 9.31 18.86
N ASN A 221 -8.40 8.11 19.46
CA ASN A 221 -7.65 7.79 20.67
C ASN A 221 -6.16 7.50 20.38
N ASP A 222 -5.76 7.27 19.11
CA ASP A 222 -4.37 7.27 18.65
C ASP A 222 -3.91 8.72 18.46
N SER A 223 -3.59 9.36 19.57
CA SER A 223 -3.30 10.80 19.61
C SER A 223 -2.07 11.20 18.79
N PHE A 224 -1.11 10.26 18.58
CA PHE A 224 0.09 10.52 17.78
C PHE A 224 -0.28 10.65 16.30
N HIS A 225 -0.95 9.66 15.72
CA HIS A 225 -1.36 9.69 14.30
C HIS A 225 -2.39 10.78 14.05
N TYR A 226 -3.31 10.99 14.98
CA TYR A 226 -4.28 12.09 14.88
C TYR A 226 -3.59 13.46 14.73
N LYS A 227 -2.58 13.76 15.59
CA LYS A 227 -1.91 15.07 15.61
C LYS A 227 -0.87 15.23 14.52
N ASN A 228 -0.08 14.19 14.26
CA ASN A 228 1.09 14.30 13.39
C ASN A 228 0.80 13.91 11.93
N HIS A 229 -0.27 13.17 11.69
CA HIS A 229 -0.60 12.69 10.35
C HIS A 229 -1.97 13.17 9.86
N LEU A 230 -3.07 12.87 10.58
CA LEU A 230 -4.40 13.28 10.13
C LEU A 230 -4.53 14.81 10.03
N LYS A 231 -4.26 15.55 11.12
CA LYS A 231 -4.49 17.00 11.14
C LYS A 231 -3.67 17.77 10.09
N PRO A 232 -2.34 17.54 9.95
CA PRO A 232 -1.57 18.17 8.89
C PRO A 232 -2.04 17.81 7.48
N PHE A 233 -2.38 16.52 7.26
CA PHE A 233 -2.89 16.07 5.97
C PHE A 233 -4.24 16.72 5.64
N GLN A 234 -5.17 16.73 6.57
CA GLN A 234 -6.48 17.38 6.40
C GLN A 234 -6.35 18.87 6.10
N THR A 235 -5.44 19.57 6.79
CA THR A 235 -5.16 21.00 6.54
C THR A 235 -4.59 21.19 5.14
N GLY A 236 -3.56 20.41 4.77
CA GLY A 236 -2.90 20.53 3.46
C GLY A 236 -3.85 20.23 2.29
N ILE A 237 -4.69 19.20 2.40
CA ILE A 237 -5.74 18.91 1.40
C ILE A 237 -6.72 20.09 1.34
N GLY A 238 -7.10 20.68 2.48
CA GLY A 238 -7.99 21.84 2.55
C GLY A 238 -7.45 23.10 1.87
N GLU A 239 -6.13 23.23 1.76
CA GLU A 239 -5.45 24.34 1.07
C GLU A 239 -5.32 24.12 -0.44
N MET A 240 -5.53 22.88 -0.92
CA MET A 240 -5.55 22.57 -2.35
C MET A 240 -6.85 23.06 -2.98
N LYS A 241 -6.79 23.47 -4.25
CA LYS A 241 -7.96 23.90 -5.01
C LYS A 241 -8.77 22.75 -5.61
N TYR A 242 -8.36 21.51 -5.36
CA TYR A 242 -8.91 20.28 -5.92
C TYR A 242 -8.84 19.13 -4.90
N GLY A 243 -9.72 18.14 -5.08
CA GLY A 243 -9.66 16.87 -4.34
C GLY A 243 -10.27 16.87 -2.94
N LEU A 244 -10.86 17.98 -2.47
CA LEU A 244 -11.56 18.03 -1.18
C LEU A 244 -12.75 17.05 -1.12
N ASP A 245 -13.44 16.92 -2.22
CA ASP A 245 -14.60 16.04 -2.41
C ASP A 245 -14.22 14.56 -2.61
N ARG A 246 -12.93 14.28 -2.71
CA ARG A 246 -12.41 12.93 -2.93
C ARG A 246 -11.97 12.22 -1.66
N ILE A 247 -11.95 12.90 -0.52
CA ILE A 247 -11.55 12.31 0.77
C ILE A 247 -12.72 12.31 1.75
N GLU A 248 -13.13 11.13 2.15
CA GLU A 248 -14.03 10.89 3.26
C GLU A 248 -13.22 10.56 4.52
N TYR A 249 -13.53 11.23 5.64
CA TYR A 249 -12.90 10.99 6.94
C TYR A 249 -13.83 10.19 7.84
N ASP A 250 -13.46 8.95 8.16
CA ASP A 250 -14.17 8.08 9.09
C ASP A 250 -13.43 8.03 10.43
N LEU A 251 -13.95 8.73 11.42
CA LEU A 251 -13.34 8.84 12.74
C LEU A 251 -14.03 7.89 13.72
N TYR A 252 -13.25 7.02 14.36
CA TYR A 252 -13.78 6.08 15.35
C TYR A 252 -13.03 6.15 16.67
N GLU A 253 -13.69 5.68 17.74
CA GLU A 253 -13.08 5.51 19.06
C GLU A 253 -12.68 4.06 19.26
N GLY A 254 -11.38 3.79 19.26
CA GLY A 254 -10.79 2.49 19.56
C GLY A 254 -9.95 2.51 20.83
N GLU A 255 -9.16 1.48 21.06
CA GLU A 255 -8.17 1.46 22.11
C GLU A 255 -7.12 2.58 21.90
N LYS A 256 -6.46 3.01 22.99
CA LYS A 256 -5.39 4.04 22.95
C LYS A 256 -4.09 3.48 22.39
N THR A 257 -4.16 2.75 21.30
CA THR A 257 -3.03 2.09 20.66
C THR A 257 -3.05 2.31 19.16
N HIS A 258 -1.87 2.19 18.54
CA HIS A 258 -1.72 2.17 17.08
C HIS A 258 -1.87 0.73 16.56
N SER A 259 -3.02 0.11 16.82
CA SER A 259 -3.31 -1.24 16.33
C SER A 259 -4.37 -1.18 15.25
N PRO A 260 -4.20 -1.87 14.12
CA PRO A 260 -5.27 -2.01 13.14
C PRO A 260 -6.43 -2.79 13.75
N GLN A 261 -7.62 -2.49 13.28
CA GLN A 261 -8.82 -3.21 13.68
C GLN A 261 -8.82 -4.64 13.12
N GLY A 262 -9.68 -5.50 13.66
CA GLY A 262 -9.78 -6.89 13.26
C GLY A 262 -10.49 -7.10 11.91
N PHE A 263 -10.55 -8.37 11.48
CA PHE A 263 -11.13 -8.76 10.19
C PHE A 263 -12.55 -8.23 9.97
N SER A 264 -13.43 -8.29 10.98
CA SER A 264 -14.83 -7.85 10.81
C SER A 264 -14.95 -6.35 10.51
N PHE A 265 -14.03 -5.53 11.04
CA PHE A 265 -13.99 -4.11 10.74
C PHE A 265 -13.57 -3.86 9.29
N LEU A 266 -12.49 -4.52 8.85
CA LEU A 266 -12.05 -4.46 7.45
C LEU A 266 -13.13 -4.92 6.48
N ASP A 267 -13.78 -6.06 6.75
CA ASP A 267 -14.85 -6.60 5.90
C ASP A 267 -16.02 -5.62 5.77
N SER A 268 -16.38 -4.94 6.87
CA SER A 268 -17.39 -3.89 6.86
C SER A 268 -16.97 -2.67 6.02
N LEU A 269 -15.70 -2.24 6.13
CA LEU A 269 -15.17 -1.14 5.31
C LEU A 269 -15.19 -1.49 3.83
N LEU A 270 -14.72 -2.68 3.45
CA LEU A 270 -14.71 -3.13 2.06
C LEU A 270 -16.13 -3.18 1.47
N LYS A 271 -17.09 -3.78 2.19
CA LYS A 271 -18.50 -3.86 1.75
C LYS A 271 -19.10 -2.47 1.55
N ARG A 272 -18.89 -1.55 2.49
CA ARG A 272 -19.37 -0.17 2.38
C ARG A 272 -18.77 0.54 1.17
N THR A 273 -17.47 0.40 0.98
CA THR A 273 -16.75 1.04 -0.12
C THR A 273 -17.21 0.48 -1.49
N TYR A 274 -17.35 -0.84 -1.62
CA TYR A 274 -17.87 -1.44 -2.85
C TYR A 274 -19.34 -1.08 -3.12
N SER A 275 -20.18 -0.96 -2.09
CA SER A 275 -21.55 -0.47 -2.26
C SER A 275 -21.55 0.94 -2.84
N PHE A 276 -20.67 1.83 -2.33
CA PHE A 276 -20.55 3.21 -2.81
C PHE A 276 -19.98 3.28 -4.25
N ILE A 277 -18.99 2.45 -4.59
CA ILE A 277 -18.43 2.38 -5.95
C ILE A 277 -19.50 1.96 -6.98
N ASN A 278 -20.41 1.07 -6.59
CA ASN A 278 -21.44 0.50 -7.46
C ASN A 278 -22.77 1.27 -7.44
N GLU A 279 -22.88 2.34 -6.68
CA GLU A 279 -24.05 3.24 -6.79
C GLU A 279 -24.02 3.99 -8.13
N PRO A 280 -25.15 4.01 -8.88
CA PRO A 280 -25.22 4.60 -10.21
C PRO A 280 -25.10 6.13 -10.21
#